data_d6a6df29764cdafe6bb33d3238878c9f
#
_entry.id   d6a6df29764cdafe6bb33d3238878c9f
#
_cell.length_a   1.000
_cell.length_b   1.000
_cell.length_c   1.000
_cell.angle_alpha   90.00
_cell.angle_beta   90.00
_cell.angle_gamma   90.00
#
_symmetry.space_group_name_H-M   'P 1'
#
loop_
_entity.id
_entity.type
_entity.pdbx_description
1 polymer ?
#
loop_
_entity_poly.entity_id
_entity_poly.type
_entity_poly.pdbx_seq_one_letter_code
_entity_poly.pdbx_strand_id
1 'polypeptide(L)'
;RRQRQMCIRDRLECNVDDMTAEELGFAMETILEAGALEVYTVAAGMKKSRPGTILCVLCHEDAKETLVRVIFRNTTTIGVREHRCSRYTLKRSFETVQTPYGDVQKKLSSGYGVAREKYEYEDLARIAREQGMSLAEVRKSI
;
A
#
# COMPACT_ATOMS: atom_id res chain seq x y z
N ARG A 1 -14.78 -21.67 12.41
CA ARG A 1 -14.68 -22.03 11.23
C ARG A 1 -14.58 -20.99 10.39
N ARG A 2 -15.10 -20.05 10.56
CA ARG A 2 -15.03 -19.08 9.71
C ARG A 2 -14.04 -18.15 10.11
N GLN A 3 -12.84 -18.47 10.48
CA GLN A 3 -11.73 -17.58 10.68
C GLN A 3 -11.22 -17.00 9.39
N ARG A 4 -11.73 -17.48 8.30
CA ARG A 4 -11.23 -17.10 7.01
C ARG A 4 -11.50 -15.66 6.68
N GLN A 5 -10.47 -14.91 6.40
CA GLN A 5 -10.54 -13.53 5.92
C GLN A 5 -9.96 -13.53 4.52
N MET A 6 -10.81 -13.55 3.50
CA MET A 6 -10.36 -13.59 2.12
C MET A 6 -10.92 -12.40 1.37
N CYS A 7 -10.04 -11.65 0.73
CA CYS A 7 -10.40 -10.53 -0.12
C CYS A 7 -10.07 -10.84 -1.55
N ILE A 8 -10.91 -10.43 -2.48
CA ILE A 8 -10.62 -10.52 -3.90
C ILE A 8 -10.20 -9.14 -4.36
N ARG A 9 -9.07 -9.09 -5.04
CA ARG A 9 -8.54 -7.85 -5.58
C ARG A 9 -8.11 -8.08 -7.00
N ASP A 10 -8.16 -7.04 -7.79
CA ASP A 10 -7.61 -7.07 -9.14
C ASP A 10 -6.24 -6.41 -9.10
N ARG A 11 -5.29 -7.02 -9.82
CA ARG A 11 -3.99 -6.42 -10.05
C ARG A 11 -3.91 -6.05 -11.51
N LEU A 12 -3.73 -4.76 -11.75
CA LEU A 12 -3.52 -4.21 -13.07
C LEU A 12 -2.04 -3.93 -13.22
N GLU A 13 -1.46 -4.32 -14.34
CA GLU A 13 -0.04 -4.06 -14.54
C GLU A 13 0.28 -3.76 -15.98
N CYS A 14 1.30 -2.96 -16.20
CA CYS A 14 1.77 -2.65 -17.53
C CYS A 14 3.27 -2.43 -17.50
N ASN A 15 3.90 -2.59 -18.66
CA ASN A 15 5.34 -2.41 -18.81
C ASN A 15 5.60 -1.06 -19.47
N VAL A 16 6.53 -0.31 -18.93
CA VAL A 16 6.87 1.02 -19.42
C VAL A 16 8.38 1.11 -19.54
N ASP A 17 8.88 1.59 -20.69
CA ASP A 17 10.32 1.79 -20.90
C ASP A 17 10.64 3.15 -21.50
N ASP A 18 9.67 4.04 -21.60
CA ASP A 18 9.83 5.34 -22.27
C ASP A 18 9.22 6.49 -21.48
N MET A 19 9.17 6.37 -20.16
CA MET A 19 8.74 7.45 -19.27
C MET A 19 9.90 7.85 -18.36
N THR A 20 9.95 9.14 -18.00
CA THR A 20 10.92 9.60 -17.00
C THR A 20 10.46 9.18 -15.62
N ALA A 21 11.41 9.21 -14.67
CA ALA A 21 11.08 8.89 -13.28
C ALA A 21 10.03 9.85 -12.71
N GLU A 22 10.12 11.12 -13.08
CA GLU A 22 9.16 12.13 -12.61
C GLU A 22 7.76 11.86 -13.16
N GLU A 23 7.67 11.55 -14.44
CA GLU A 23 6.37 11.22 -15.05
C GLU A 23 5.76 9.98 -14.42
N LEU A 24 6.59 8.97 -14.17
CA LEU A 24 6.10 7.75 -13.55
C LEU A 24 5.65 8.00 -12.11
N GLY A 25 6.42 8.81 -11.36
CA GLY A 25 6.04 9.17 -10.01
C GLY A 25 4.71 9.93 -9.96
N PHE A 26 4.52 10.86 -10.87
CA PHE A 26 3.25 11.59 -10.97
C PHE A 26 2.09 10.65 -11.29
N ALA A 27 2.32 9.71 -12.22
CA ALA A 27 1.30 8.72 -12.57
C ALA A 27 0.92 7.87 -11.34
N MET A 28 1.92 7.44 -10.57
CA MET A 28 1.67 6.63 -9.38
C MET A 28 0.83 7.38 -8.35
N GLU A 29 1.14 8.64 -8.10
CA GLU A 29 0.37 9.46 -7.17
C GLU A 29 -1.07 9.65 -7.65
N THR A 30 -1.23 9.94 -8.94
CA THR A 30 -2.54 10.16 -9.53
C THR A 30 -3.40 8.89 -9.46
N ILE A 31 -2.80 7.73 -9.73
CA ILE A 31 -3.49 6.46 -9.67
C ILE A 31 -3.93 6.15 -8.23
N LEU A 32 -3.05 6.40 -7.27
CA LEU A 32 -3.37 6.16 -5.87
C LEU A 32 -4.52 7.06 -5.41
N GLU A 33 -4.49 8.34 -5.80
CA GLU A 33 -5.56 9.29 -5.47
C GLU A 33 -6.88 8.92 -6.13
N ALA A 34 -6.83 8.24 -7.26
CA ALA A 34 -8.03 7.83 -7.98
C ALA A 34 -8.72 6.61 -7.36
N GLY A 35 -8.15 6.05 -6.30
CA GLY A 35 -8.82 4.98 -5.56
C GLY A 35 -8.11 3.63 -5.57
N ALA A 36 -6.86 3.58 -6.03
CA ALA A 36 -6.09 2.35 -5.96
C ALA A 36 -5.80 2.01 -4.50
N LEU A 37 -5.76 0.72 -4.19
CA LEU A 37 -5.39 0.25 -2.86
C LEU A 37 -3.88 0.33 -2.67
N GLU A 38 -3.13 0.08 -3.72
CA GLU A 38 -1.68 0.10 -3.68
C GLU A 38 -1.14 0.31 -5.08
N VAL A 39 -0.08 1.08 -5.20
CA VAL A 39 0.63 1.29 -6.47
C VAL A 39 2.11 1.06 -6.20
N TYR A 40 2.74 0.22 -6.99
CA TYR A 40 4.17 -0.02 -6.84
C TYR A 40 4.78 -0.38 -8.18
N THR A 41 6.11 -0.36 -8.23
CA THR A 41 6.84 -0.66 -9.45
C THR A 41 7.83 -1.78 -9.21
N VAL A 42 8.12 -2.51 -10.30
CA VAL A 42 9.13 -3.56 -10.31
C VAL A 42 10.05 -3.28 -11.50
N ALA A 43 11.36 -3.29 -11.25
CA ALA A 43 12.34 -3.11 -12.32
C ALA A 43 12.31 -4.35 -13.22
N ALA A 44 12.38 -4.12 -14.53
CA ALA A 44 12.30 -5.21 -15.50
C ALA A 44 13.28 -4.98 -16.64
N GLY A 45 13.84 -6.08 -17.15
CA GLY A 45 14.58 -6.04 -18.39
C GLY A 45 13.61 -6.30 -19.53
N MET A 46 13.60 -5.42 -20.50
CA MET A 46 12.68 -5.50 -21.60
C MET A 46 13.44 -5.84 -22.91
N LYS A 47 12.69 -5.99 -23.99
CA LYS A 47 13.29 -6.36 -25.27
C LYS A 47 14.36 -5.36 -25.70
N LYS A 48 15.31 -5.83 -26.47
CA LYS A 48 16.45 -5.01 -26.96
C LYS A 48 17.33 -4.53 -25.80
N SER A 49 17.38 -5.30 -24.72
CA SER A 49 18.17 -5.01 -23.53
C SER A 49 17.81 -3.69 -22.88
N ARG A 50 16.60 -3.21 -23.05
CA ARG A 50 16.18 -1.94 -22.44
C ARG A 50 15.77 -2.14 -20.98
N PRO A 51 16.21 -1.28 -20.10
CA PRO A 51 15.66 -1.27 -18.76
C PRO A 51 14.25 -0.72 -18.82
N GLY A 52 13.37 -1.30 -18.04
CA GLY A 52 11.99 -0.86 -17.98
C GLY A 52 11.42 -1.02 -16.60
N THR A 53 10.14 -0.71 -16.49
CA THR A 53 9.42 -0.73 -15.21
C THR A 53 8.09 -1.42 -15.43
N ILE A 54 7.75 -2.31 -14.51
CA ILE A 54 6.39 -2.85 -14.45
C ILE A 54 5.66 -2.00 -13.41
N LEU A 55 4.61 -1.33 -13.85
CA LEU A 55 3.73 -0.58 -12.95
C LEU A 55 2.61 -1.50 -12.51
N CYS A 56 2.46 -1.66 -11.20
CA CYS A 56 1.47 -2.55 -10.60
C CYS A 56 0.48 -1.74 -9.78
N VAL A 57 -0.80 -2.01 -9.99
CA VAL A 57 -1.90 -1.30 -9.31
C VAL A 57 -2.84 -2.35 -8.75
N LEU A 58 -3.05 -2.32 -7.44
CA LEU A 58 -4.03 -3.17 -6.80
C LEU A 58 -5.30 -2.37 -6.55
N CYS A 59 -6.45 -2.97 -6.83
CA CYS A 59 -7.71 -2.28 -6.67
C CYS A 59 -8.85 -3.25 -6.39
N HIS A 60 -9.94 -2.70 -5.88
CA HIS A 60 -11.21 -3.42 -5.81
C HIS A 60 -11.83 -3.46 -7.20
N GLU A 61 -12.66 -4.45 -7.44
CA GLU A 61 -13.26 -4.64 -8.75
C GLU A 61 -14.07 -3.43 -9.21
N ASP A 62 -14.76 -2.77 -8.29
CA ASP A 62 -15.61 -1.63 -8.65
C ASP A 62 -14.82 -0.39 -9.05
N ALA A 63 -13.54 -0.31 -8.72
CA ALA A 63 -12.68 0.79 -9.13
C ALA A 63 -11.87 0.50 -10.39
N LYS A 64 -11.93 -0.73 -10.88
CA LYS A 64 -11.03 -1.20 -11.93
C LYS A 64 -11.13 -0.39 -13.21
N GLU A 65 -12.32 -0.17 -13.71
CA GLU A 65 -12.47 0.53 -14.99
C GLU A 65 -11.97 1.97 -14.90
N THR A 66 -12.27 2.65 -13.81
CA THR A 66 -11.78 4.01 -13.59
C THR A 66 -10.26 4.02 -13.58
N LEU A 67 -9.65 3.06 -12.90
CA LEU A 67 -8.18 3.02 -12.78
C LEU A 67 -7.51 2.66 -14.10
N VAL A 68 -8.12 1.79 -14.89
CA VAL A 68 -7.60 1.51 -16.24
C VAL A 68 -7.53 2.78 -17.06
N ARG A 69 -8.57 3.62 -16.99
CA ARG A 69 -8.56 4.91 -17.70
C ARG A 69 -7.48 5.84 -17.19
N VAL A 70 -7.28 5.89 -15.87
CA VAL A 70 -6.25 6.74 -15.26
C VAL A 70 -4.86 6.26 -15.67
N ILE A 71 -4.64 4.94 -15.71
CA ILE A 71 -3.36 4.38 -16.16
C ILE A 71 -3.08 4.78 -17.61
N PHE A 72 -4.04 4.61 -18.50
CA PHE A 72 -3.82 4.98 -19.90
C PHE A 72 -3.59 6.48 -20.07
N ARG A 73 -4.25 7.29 -19.26
CA ARG A 73 -4.11 8.74 -19.38
C ARG A 73 -2.75 9.25 -18.89
N ASN A 74 -2.17 8.57 -17.92
CA ASN A 74 -0.97 9.06 -17.25
C ASN A 74 0.31 8.27 -17.56
N THR A 75 0.23 7.27 -18.42
CA THR A 75 1.41 6.50 -18.83
C THR A 75 1.43 6.40 -20.35
N THR A 76 2.54 5.90 -20.86
CA THR A 76 2.71 5.67 -22.29
C THR A 76 2.28 4.27 -22.74
N THR A 77 1.79 3.46 -21.81
CA THR A 77 1.45 2.07 -22.14
C THR A 77 0.30 1.99 -23.12
N ILE A 78 0.33 0.97 -23.97
CA ILE A 78 -0.75 0.69 -24.90
C ILE A 78 -1.59 -0.50 -24.48
N GLY A 79 -1.27 -1.10 -23.35
CA GLY A 79 -2.02 -2.24 -22.84
C GLY A 79 -1.83 -2.40 -21.35
N VAL A 80 -2.87 -2.92 -20.69
CA VAL A 80 -2.86 -3.19 -19.27
C VAL A 80 -3.29 -4.63 -19.07
N ARG A 81 -2.48 -5.40 -18.33
CA ARG A 81 -2.83 -6.78 -17.98
C ARG A 81 -3.63 -6.77 -16.70
N GLU A 82 -4.60 -7.66 -16.63
CA GLU A 82 -5.43 -7.79 -15.46
C GLU A 82 -5.27 -9.18 -14.86
N HIS A 83 -5.05 -9.24 -13.55
CA HIS A 83 -4.99 -10.50 -12.81
C HIS A 83 -5.93 -10.39 -11.63
N ARG A 84 -6.79 -11.39 -11.46
CA ARG A 84 -7.67 -11.44 -10.30
C ARG A 84 -6.95 -12.21 -9.20
N CYS A 85 -6.79 -11.60 -8.03
CA CYS A 85 -6.05 -12.17 -6.92
C CYS A 85 -6.94 -12.37 -5.71
N SER A 86 -6.84 -13.55 -5.10
CA SER A 86 -7.43 -13.80 -3.80
C SER A 86 -6.37 -13.57 -2.74
N ARG A 87 -6.76 -13.09 -1.59
CA ARG A 87 -5.82 -12.75 -0.54
C ARG A 87 -6.40 -13.13 0.82
N TYR A 88 -5.60 -13.78 1.64
CA TYR A 88 -5.98 -14.08 3.01
C TYR A 88 -5.48 -12.94 3.89
N THR A 89 -6.34 -12.45 4.76
CA THR A 89 -5.98 -11.32 5.63
C THR A 89 -6.37 -11.62 7.07
N LEU A 90 -5.63 -11.03 7.98
CA LEU A 90 -6.01 -11.02 9.38
C LEU A 90 -7.11 -9.98 9.58
N LYS A 91 -7.97 -10.22 10.55
CA LYS A 91 -8.97 -9.26 10.96
C LYS A 91 -8.24 -8.12 11.68
N ARG A 92 -8.61 -6.88 11.38
CA ARG A 92 -7.96 -5.70 11.97
C ARG A 92 -8.95 -4.91 12.81
N SER A 93 -8.44 -4.36 13.88
CA SER A 93 -9.17 -3.39 14.69
C SER A 93 -8.16 -2.42 15.31
N PHE A 94 -8.68 -1.35 15.90
CA PHE A 94 -7.85 -0.34 16.52
C PHE A 94 -8.38 -0.09 17.92
N GLU A 95 -7.46 0.22 18.83
CA GLU A 95 -7.84 0.65 20.17
C GLU A 95 -6.99 1.86 20.56
N THR A 96 -7.58 2.77 21.30
CA THR A 96 -6.88 3.95 21.81
C THR A 96 -6.26 3.58 23.14
N VAL A 97 -4.96 3.85 23.28
CA VAL A 97 -4.22 3.59 24.52
C VAL A 97 -3.80 4.93 25.10
N GLN A 98 -4.12 5.15 26.35
CA GLN A 98 -3.70 6.38 27.06
C GLN A 98 -2.28 6.20 27.56
N THR A 99 -1.44 7.17 27.27
CA THR A 99 -0.04 7.17 27.71
C THR A 99 0.29 8.49 28.41
N PRO A 100 1.43 8.57 29.12
CA PRO A 100 1.86 9.83 29.72
C PRO A 100 2.04 10.96 28.70
N TYR A 101 2.15 10.62 27.41
CA TYR A 101 2.39 11.60 26.35
C TYR A 101 1.17 11.79 25.44
N GLY A 102 -0.02 11.42 25.93
CA GLY A 102 -1.25 11.53 25.17
C GLY A 102 -1.71 10.19 24.63
N ASP A 103 -2.81 10.22 23.90
CA ASP A 103 -3.42 9.01 23.37
C ASP A 103 -2.66 8.54 22.12
N VAL A 104 -2.49 7.23 22.03
CA VAL A 104 -1.90 6.60 20.84
C VAL A 104 -2.82 5.50 20.35
N GLN A 105 -2.80 5.27 19.04
CA GLN A 105 -3.58 4.21 18.42
C GLN A 105 -2.75 2.95 18.37
N LYS A 106 -3.37 1.84 18.73
CA LYS A 106 -2.76 0.54 18.63
C LYS A 106 -3.56 -0.29 17.65
N LYS A 107 -2.90 -0.82 16.64
CA LYS A 107 -3.52 -1.69 15.65
C LYS A 107 -3.45 -3.13 16.12
N LEU A 108 -4.58 -3.80 16.12
CA LEU A 108 -4.71 -5.20 16.51
C LEU A 108 -5.01 -6.02 15.27
N SER A 109 -4.31 -7.13 15.10
CA SER A 109 -4.50 -8.02 13.95
C SER A 109 -4.60 -9.45 14.47
N SER A 110 -5.63 -10.18 14.05
CA SER A 110 -5.81 -11.55 14.53
C SER A 110 -6.46 -12.42 13.47
N GLY A 111 -6.28 -13.70 13.61
CA GLY A 111 -6.82 -14.73 12.73
C GLY A 111 -5.77 -15.79 12.45
N TYR A 112 -6.22 -16.88 11.87
CA TYR A 112 -5.33 -17.98 11.47
C TYR A 112 -4.37 -18.41 12.58
N GLY A 113 -4.83 -18.39 13.82
CA GLY A 113 -4.04 -18.85 14.96
C GLY A 113 -3.02 -17.85 15.48
N VAL A 114 -3.04 -16.60 15.02
CA VAL A 114 -2.11 -15.59 15.51
C VAL A 114 -2.84 -14.32 15.93
N ALA A 115 -2.20 -13.58 16.82
CA ALA A 115 -2.66 -12.27 17.24
C ALA A 115 -1.44 -11.37 17.37
N ARG A 116 -1.55 -10.17 16.84
CA ARG A 116 -0.45 -9.20 16.85
C ARG A 116 -0.98 -7.85 17.20
N GLU A 117 -0.11 -7.02 17.78
CA GLU A 117 -0.45 -5.63 18.03
C GLU A 117 0.73 -4.74 17.72
N LYS A 118 0.43 -3.52 17.34
CA LYS A 118 1.45 -2.56 16.95
C LYS A 118 0.91 -1.15 17.14
N TYR A 119 1.71 -0.29 17.73
CA TYR A 119 1.36 1.12 17.81
C TYR A 119 1.50 1.78 16.44
N GLU A 120 0.62 2.74 16.15
CA GLU A 120 0.69 3.46 14.89
C GLU A 120 1.92 4.36 14.85
N TYR A 121 2.62 4.33 13.73
CA TYR A 121 3.87 5.05 13.56
C TYR A 121 3.70 6.55 13.78
N GLU A 122 2.62 7.14 13.25
CA GLU A 122 2.44 8.59 13.33
C GLU A 122 2.35 9.06 14.79
N ASP A 123 1.71 8.28 15.64
CA ASP A 123 1.62 8.62 17.06
C ASP A 123 2.97 8.50 17.74
N LEU A 124 3.72 7.43 17.43
CA LEU A 124 5.06 7.27 17.99
C LEU A 124 5.99 8.37 17.50
N ALA A 125 5.90 8.74 16.24
CA ALA A 125 6.74 9.80 15.67
C ALA A 125 6.41 11.14 16.30
N ARG A 126 5.13 11.43 16.55
CA ARG A 126 4.73 12.65 17.23
C ARG A 126 5.37 12.74 18.62
N ILE A 127 5.25 11.67 19.39
CA ILE A 127 5.81 11.64 20.75
C ILE A 127 7.33 11.79 20.69
N ALA A 128 7.97 11.07 19.77
CA ALA A 128 9.43 11.13 19.62
C ALA A 128 9.90 12.55 19.40
N ARG A 129 9.22 13.27 18.49
CA ARG A 129 9.59 14.65 18.19
C ARG A 129 9.32 15.59 19.36
N GLU A 130 8.16 15.44 19.99
CA GLU A 130 7.78 16.31 21.12
C GLU A 130 8.67 16.11 22.34
N GLN A 131 9.11 14.88 22.58
CA GLN A 131 9.87 14.55 23.77
C GLN A 131 11.38 14.46 23.55
N GLY A 132 11.83 14.61 22.31
CA GLY A 132 13.24 14.46 21.99
C GLY A 132 13.74 13.04 22.20
N MET A 133 12.90 12.04 21.92
CA MET A 133 13.21 10.63 22.09
C MET A 133 13.40 9.94 20.75
N SER A 134 14.10 8.81 20.78
CA SER A 134 14.10 7.90 19.64
C SER A 134 12.80 7.11 19.64
N LEU A 135 12.45 6.51 18.48
CA LEU A 135 11.28 5.66 18.41
C LEU A 135 11.37 4.47 19.37
N ALA A 136 12.58 3.90 19.51
CA ALA A 136 12.79 2.78 20.43
C ALA A 136 12.53 3.21 21.88
N GLU A 137 12.97 4.40 22.24
CA GLU A 137 12.75 4.94 23.58
C GLU A 137 11.26 5.17 23.85
N VAL A 138 10.53 5.68 22.85
CA VAL A 138 9.09 5.87 22.99
C VAL A 138 8.40 4.53 23.24
N ARG A 139 8.74 3.49 22.47
CA ARG A 139 8.13 2.17 22.64
C ARG A 139 8.35 1.58 24.01
N LYS A 140 9.49 1.88 24.62
CA LYS A 140 9.78 1.40 25.97
C LYS A 140 9.04 2.18 27.04
N SER A 141 8.63 3.39 26.70
CA SER A 141 8.01 4.31 27.68
C SER A 141 6.50 4.16 27.76
N ILE A 142 5.88 3.42 26.85
CA ILE A 142 4.40 3.32 26.80
C ILE A 142 3.90 1.86 26.72
#